data_7083f0844ad62fcf6526cfa8e106219b
#
_entry.id   7083f0844ad62fcf6526cfa8e106219b
#
_cell.length_a   1.000
_cell.length_b   1.000
_cell.length_c   1.000
_cell.angle_alpha   90.00
_cell.angle_beta   90.00
_cell.angle_gamma   90.00
#
_symmetry.space_group_name_H-M   'P 1'
#
loop_
_entity.id
_entity.type
_entity.pdbx_description
1 polymer ?
#
loop_
_entity_poly.entity_id
_entity_poly.type
_entity_poly.pdbx_seq_one_letter_code
_entity_poly.pdbx_strand_id
1 'polypeptide(L)'
;MKTWLITTLLATNFLFANAGFAGETKINPSLKEIPTEEKAFVDAINKFDKATIIAQFGEPAKAEDVKIKGSGKIVASIWHYHNLNTAEDGSYYPTTELDFVDGKVVQVVFLNNDGSEKNDGAGKSYETIPTPEMEKLEDIPPSL
;
A
#
# COMPACT_ATOMS: atom_id res chain seq x y z
N MET A 1 44.13 -70.61 -13.09
CA MET A 1 44.58 -69.34 -12.55
C MET A 1 43.47 -68.30 -12.78
N LYS A 2 42.77 -67.95 -11.75
CA LYS A 2 41.62 -67.01 -11.83
C LYS A 2 42.04 -65.69 -11.29
N THR A 3 42.23 -64.71 -12.18
CA THR A 3 42.51 -63.31 -11.83
C THR A 3 41.20 -62.61 -11.46
N TRP A 4 41.10 -62.17 -10.24
CA TRP A 4 39.99 -61.30 -9.76
C TRP A 4 40.34 -59.84 -10.05
N LEU A 5 39.51 -59.20 -10.87
CA LEU A 5 39.51 -57.80 -11.10
C LEU A 5 38.65 -57.12 -10.03
N ILE A 6 39.26 -56.37 -9.14
CA ILE A 6 38.59 -55.55 -8.16
C ILE A 6 38.28 -54.24 -8.85
N THR A 7 37.00 -54.00 -9.12
CA THR A 7 36.51 -52.72 -9.65
C THR A 7 36.25 -51.81 -8.47
N THR A 8 37.14 -50.83 -8.31
CA THR A 8 36.97 -49.76 -7.30
C THR A 8 35.94 -48.74 -7.80
N LEU A 9 34.76 -48.74 -7.16
CA LEU A 9 33.72 -47.76 -7.43
C LEU A 9 34.04 -46.45 -6.69
N LEU A 10 34.44 -45.44 -7.43
CA LEU A 10 34.73 -44.11 -6.93
C LEU A 10 33.39 -43.37 -6.79
N ALA A 11 32.88 -43.29 -5.56
CA ALA A 11 31.69 -42.49 -5.24
C ALA A 11 32.11 -41.03 -5.16
N THR A 12 31.81 -40.26 -6.21
CA THR A 12 31.91 -38.79 -6.20
C THR A 12 30.71 -38.21 -5.45
N ASN A 13 30.95 -37.79 -4.21
CA ASN A 13 30.02 -36.97 -3.46
C ASN A 13 29.94 -35.56 -4.09
N PHE A 14 28.89 -35.30 -4.83
CA PHE A 14 28.51 -33.95 -5.25
C PHE A 14 27.91 -33.23 -4.04
N LEU A 15 28.71 -32.46 -3.33
CA LEU A 15 28.23 -31.47 -2.37
C LEU A 15 27.56 -30.35 -3.15
N PHE A 16 26.23 -30.37 -3.24
CA PHE A 16 25.45 -29.20 -3.59
C PHE A 16 25.57 -28.20 -2.43
N ALA A 17 26.48 -27.24 -2.58
CA ALA A 17 26.45 -26.05 -1.77
C ALA A 17 25.18 -25.29 -2.15
N ASN A 18 24.11 -25.46 -1.39
CA ASN A 18 23.00 -24.51 -1.35
C ASN A 18 23.55 -23.19 -0.85
N ALA A 19 23.97 -22.32 -1.78
CA ALA A 19 24.09 -20.91 -1.50
C ALA A 19 22.67 -20.40 -1.25
N GLY A 20 22.21 -20.53 0.00
CA GLY A 20 21.05 -19.84 0.49
C GLY A 20 21.32 -18.36 0.31
N PHE A 21 20.68 -17.76 -0.69
CA PHE A 21 20.41 -16.33 -0.69
C PHE A 21 19.43 -16.06 0.45
N ALA A 22 19.90 -16.12 1.68
CA ALA A 22 19.26 -15.43 2.78
C ALA A 22 19.55 -13.95 2.53
N GLY A 23 18.76 -13.35 1.63
CA GLY A 23 18.57 -11.92 1.66
C GLY A 23 17.94 -11.61 3.00
N GLU A 24 18.74 -11.33 4.01
CA GLU A 24 18.27 -10.63 5.20
C GLU A 24 17.69 -9.32 4.68
N THR A 25 16.38 -9.32 4.48
CA THR A 25 15.62 -8.09 4.46
C THR A 25 15.85 -7.50 5.84
N LYS A 26 16.79 -6.57 5.93
CA LYS A 26 16.93 -5.72 7.11
C LYS A 26 15.63 -4.97 7.24
N ILE A 27 14.68 -5.57 7.96
CA ILE A 27 13.50 -4.90 8.47
C ILE A 27 14.07 -3.79 9.34
N ASN A 28 14.00 -2.57 8.83
CA ASN A 28 14.43 -1.40 9.56
C ASN A 28 13.50 -1.29 10.77
N PRO A 29 13.95 -1.52 12.02
CA PRO A 29 13.06 -1.58 13.19
C PRO A 29 12.44 -0.23 13.53
N SER A 30 12.67 0.78 12.71
CA SER A 30 12.13 2.14 12.82
C SER A 30 10.90 2.41 11.94
N LEU A 31 10.48 1.48 11.09
CA LEU A 31 9.23 1.64 10.36
C LEU A 31 8.08 1.30 11.31
N LYS A 32 7.48 2.35 11.85
CA LYS A 32 6.26 2.23 12.63
C LYS A 32 5.22 1.53 11.77
N GLU A 33 4.69 0.42 12.26
CA GLU A 33 3.65 -0.34 11.57
C GLU A 33 2.41 0.55 11.35
N ILE A 34 1.84 0.48 10.15
CA ILE A 34 0.60 1.18 9.81
C ILE A 34 -0.54 0.39 10.46
N PRO A 35 -1.30 0.97 11.39
CA PRO A 35 -2.43 0.27 12.00
C PRO A 35 -3.52 0.00 10.96
N THR A 36 -4.37 -1.01 11.20
CA THR A 36 -5.46 -1.37 10.28
C THR A 36 -6.86 -1.08 10.86
N GLU A 37 -6.95 -0.70 12.13
CA GLU A 37 -8.22 -0.23 12.71
C GLU A 37 -8.56 1.16 12.14
N GLU A 38 -9.83 1.39 11.83
CA GLU A 38 -10.36 2.56 11.10
C GLU A 38 -9.75 3.89 11.55
N LYS A 39 -9.93 4.26 12.82
CA LYS A 39 -9.48 5.57 13.33
C LYS A 39 -7.97 5.69 13.37
N ALA A 40 -7.31 4.66 13.88
CA ALA A 40 -5.85 4.64 13.98
C ALA A 40 -5.19 4.66 12.60
N PHE A 41 -5.81 4.01 11.60
CA PHE A 41 -5.38 4.05 10.21
C PHE A 41 -5.46 5.45 9.63
N VAL A 42 -6.62 6.10 9.73
CA VAL A 42 -6.84 7.47 9.22
C VAL A 42 -5.85 8.46 9.82
N ASP A 43 -5.59 8.38 11.13
CA ASP A 43 -4.66 9.26 11.85
C ASP A 43 -3.18 9.05 11.47
N ALA A 44 -2.86 7.89 10.92
CA ALA A 44 -1.48 7.51 10.64
C ALA A 44 -1.10 7.55 9.16
N ILE A 45 -2.02 7.19 8.25
CA ILE A 45 -1.71 6.82 6.86
C ILE A 45 -1.04 7.93 6.05
N ASN A 46 -1.37 9.19 6.29
CA ASN A 46 -0.77 10.32 5.59
C ASN A 46 0.72 10.54 5.88
N LYS A 47 1.25 9.88 6.92
CA LYS A 47 2.66 9.94 7.32
C LYS A 47 3.53 8.99 6.50
N PHE A 48 2.91 8.07 5.77
CA PHE A 48 3.58 7.04 5.00
C PHE A 48 3.53 7.36 3.50
N ASP A 49 4.55 6.94 2.78
CA ASP A 49 4.60 7.03 1.33
C ASP A 49 4.06 5.75 0.69
N LYS A 50 3.83 5.80 -0.62
CA LYS A 50 3.35 4.68 -1.42
C LYS A 50 4.23 3.43 -1.27
N ALA A 51 5.56 3.60 -1.22
CA ALA A 51 6.48 2.48 -1.11
C ALA A 51 6.34 1.75 0.23
N THR A 52 6.18 2.48 1.32
CA THR A 52 5.96 1.93 2.66
C THR A 52 4.61 1.21 2.75
N ILE A 53 3.56 1.79 2.15
CA ILE A 53 2.22 1.19 2.09
C ILE A 53 2.27 -0.14 1.34
N ILE A 54 2.92 -0.18 0.17
CA ILE A 54 3.11 -1.42 -0.61
C ILE A 54 3.97 -2.43 0.17
N ALA A 55 5.02 -1.98 0.84
CA ALA A 55 5.89 -2.88 1.61
C ALA A 55 5.14 -3.60 2.74
N GLN A 56 4.14 -2.96 3.35
CA GLN A 56 3.36 -3.56 4.43
C GLN A 56 2.13 -4.33 3.94
N PHE A 57 1.39 -3.79 2.98
CA PHE A 57 0.10 -4.34 2.55
C PHE A 57 0.13 -5.05 1.20
N GLY A 58 1.25 -4.97 0.47
CA GLY A 58 1.35 -5.44 -0.91
C GLY A 58 0.80 -4.44 -1.92
N GLU A 59 0.80 -4.86 -3.19
CA GLU A 59 0.24 -4.04 -4.26
C GLU A 59 -1.28 -3.87 -4.09
N PRO A 60 -1.83 -2.68 -4.42
CA PRO A 60 -3.27 -2.48 -4.38
C PRO A 60 -3.98 -3.37 -5.40
N ALA A 61 -5.20 -3.80 -5.07
CA ALA A 61 -6.04 -4.57 -5.98
C ALA A 61 -6.40 -3.77 -7.25
N LYS A 62 -6.50 -2.45 -7.12
CA LYS A 62 -6.70 -1.52 -8.22
C LYS A 62 -5.88 -0.26 -7.97
N ALA A 63 -5.25 0.27 -9.01
CA ALA A 63 -4.56 1.55 -8.99
C ALA A 63 -4.89 2.34 -10.24
N GLU A 64 -5.32 3.58 -10.07
CA GLU A 64 -5.64 4.52 -11.15
C GLU A 64 -4.86 5.80 -10.94
N ASP A 65 -4.25 6.31 -12.01
CA ASP A 65 -3.52 7.58 -11.99
C ASP A 65 -4.28 8.66 -12.75
N VAL A 66 -4.44 9.81 -12.12
CA VAL A 66 -4.97 11.01 -12.73
C VAL A 66 -3.82 11.83 -13.29
N LYS A 67 -3.81 12.06 -14.60
CA LYS A 67 -2.74 12.76 -15.32
C LYS A 67 -3.22 14.09 -15.86
N ILE A 68 -2.33 15.09 -15.82
CA ILE A 68 -2.57 16.35 -16.51
C ILE A 68 -2.57 16.10 -18.01
N LYS A 69 -3.65 16.53 -18.67
CA LYS A 69 -3.80 16.47 -20.12
C LYS A 69 -2.69 17.29 -20.79
N GLY A 70 -1.92 16.64 -21.68
CA GLY A 70 -0.84 17.28 -22.43
C GLY A 70 0.57 17.08 -21.86
N SER A 71 0.76 17.05 -20.54
CA SER A 71 2.09 16.82 -19.94
C SER A 71 2.31 15.36 -19.51
N GLY A 72 1.24 14.59 -19.31
CA GLY A 72 1.31 13.24 -18.76
C GLY A 72 1.72 13.17 -17.28
N LYS A 73 1.90 14.32 -16.62
CA LYS A 73 2.27 14.36 -15.19
C LYS A 73 1.14 13.81 -14.36
N ILE A 74 1.45 12.82 -13.49
CA ILE A 74 0.52 12.29 -12.50
C ILE A 74 0.35 13.32 -11.40
N VAL A 75 -0.90 13.70 -11.09
CA VAL A 75 -1.25 14.68 -10.05
C VAL A 75 -2.01 14.05 -8.90
N ALA A 76 -2.70 12.95 -9.16
CA ALA A 76 -3.39 12.18 -8.14
C ALA A 76 -3.34 10.70 -8.48
N SER A 77 -3.56 9.85 -7.49
CA SER A 77 -3.73 8.40 -7.71
C SER A 77 -4.80 7.90 -6.76
N ILE A 78 -5.58 6.93 -7.21
CA ILE A 78 -6.63 6.28 -6.43
C ILE A 78 -6.28 4.80 -6.34
N TRP A 79 -6.12 4.30 -5.11
CA TRP A 79 -5.78 2.91 -4.84
C TRP A 79 -6.86 2.21 -4.05
N HIS A 80 -7.20 0.97 -4.43
CA HIS A 80 -8.14 0.14 -3.71
C HIS A 80 -7.45 -1.07 -3.09
N TYR A 81 -7.73 -1.29 -1.81
CA TYR A 81 -7.38 -2.51 -1.08
C TYR A 81 -8.64 -3.21 -0.61
N HIS A 82 -8.67 -4.54 -0.70
CA HIS A 82 -9.81 -5.33 -0.22
C HIS A 82 -9.52 -5.91 1.16
N ASN A 83 -10.51 -5.85 2.06
CA ASN A 83 -10.45 -6.44 3.39
C ASN A 83 -9.20 -6.04 4.19
N LEU A 84 -8.76 -4.78 4.03
CA LEU A 84 -7.58 -4.24 4.69
C LEU A 84 -7.91 -3.75 6.09
N ASN A 85 -8.93 -2.93 6.21
CA ASN A 85 -9.26 -2.20 7.43
C ASN A 85 -10.48 -2.77 8.14
N THR A 86 -10.50 -2.59 9.47
CA THR A 86 -11.60 -3.02 10.32
C THR A 86 -12.29 -1.81 10.96
N ALA A 87 -13.61 -1.92 11.06
CA ALA A 87 -14.43 -1.02 11.87
C ALA A 87 -14.23 -1.27 13.37
N GLU A 88 -14.81 -0.41 14.22
CA GLU A 88 -14.75 -0.54 15.69
C GLU A 88 -15.27 -1.88 16.22
N ASP A 89 -16.25 -2.49 15.54
CA ASP A 89 -16.81 -3.80 15.89
C ASP A 89 -15.97 -4.99 15.41
N GLY A 90 -14.83 -4.72 14.74
CA GLY A 90 -13.92 -5.72 14.20
C GLY A 90 -14.34 -6.29 12.85
N SER A 91 -15.44 -5.83 12.26
CA SER A 91 -15.82 -6.21 10.89
C SER A 91 -14.89 -5.57 9.86
N TYR A 92 -14.58 -6.30 8.78
CA TYR A 92 -13.75 -5.76 7.71
C TYR A 92 -14.58 -4.91 6.75
N TYR A 93 -13.99 -3.80 6.31
CA TYR A 93 -14.49 -3.09 5.15
C TYR A 93 -14.15 -3.87 3.88
N PRO A 94 -15.12 -4.14 2.99
CA PRO A 94 -14.86 -4.82 1.73
C PRO A 94 -13.80 -4.13 0.89
N THR A 95 -13.81 -2.80 0.85
CA THR A 95 -12.83 -2.00 0.13
C THR A 95 -12.41 -0.77 0.91
N THR A 96 -11.11 -0.51 0.97
CA THR A 96 -10.52 0.75 1.41
C THR A 96 -9.94 1.44 0.19
N GLU A 97 -10.40 2.66 -0.09
CA GLU A 97 -9.87 3.54 -1.13
C GLU A 97 -8.94 4.57 -0.49
N LEU A 98 -7.77 4.74 -1.12
CA LEU A 98 -6.76 5.72 -0.74
C LEU A 98 -6.59 6.70 -1.89
N ASP A 99 -6.87 7.97 -1.65
CA ASP A 99 -6.66 9.04 -2.60
C ASP A 99 -5.34 9.74 -2.30
N PHE A 100 -4.46 9.77 -3.29
CA PHE A 100 -3.16 10.40 -3.19
C PHE A 100 -3.09 11.69 -3.99
N VAL A 101 -2.50 12.71 -3.40
CA VAL A 101 -2.04 13.92 -4.09
C VAL A 101 -0.56 14.13 -3.74
N ASP A 102 0.27 14.36 -4.74
CA ASP A 102 1.72 14.53 -4.58
C ASP A 102 2.38 13.39 -3.75
N GLY A 103 1.86 12.15 -3.91
CA GLY A 103 2.38 10.96 -3.24
C GLY A 103 1.99 10.80 -1.77
N LYS A 104 1.13 11.66 -1.24
CA LYS A 104 0.58 11.59 0.11
C LYS A 104 -0.89 11.21 0.08
N VAL A 105 -1.33 10.38 1.02
CA VAL A 105 -2.75 10.09 1.20
C VAL A 105 -3.44 11.33 1.76
N VAL A 106 -4.40 11.84 1.02
CA VAL A 106 -5.20 13.03 1.41
C VAL A 106 -6.61 12.64 1.84
N GLN A 107 -7.09 11.49 1.39
CA GLN A 107 -8.42 10.99 1.71
C GLN A 107 -8.39 9.48 1.83
N VAL A 108 -9.18 8.96 2.76
CA VAL A 108 -9.49 7.53 2.92
C VAL A 108 -10.99 7.36 2.81
N VAL A 109 -11.43 6.40 1.99
CA VAL A 109 -12.85 6.03 1.90
C VAL A 109 -12.99 4.55 2.22
N PHE A 110 -13.82 4.22 3.19
CA PHE A 110 -14.20 2.85 3.52
C PHE A 110 -15.52 2.52 2.83
N LEU A 111 -15.47 1.64 1.84
CA LEU A 111 -16.63 1.25 1.04
C LEU A 111 -17.21 -0.06 1.55
N ASN A 112 -18.56 -0.14 1.54
CA ASN A 112 -19.30 -1.35 1.91
C ASN A 112 -19.52 -2.30 0.72
N ASN A 113 -18.91 -2.03 -0.42
CA ASN A 113 -18.94 -2.85 -1.63
C ASN A 113 -17.51 -3.12 -2.14
N ASP A 114 -17.37 -4.01 -3.09
CA ASP A 114 -16.08 -4.39 -3.68
C ASP A 114 -15.54 -3.37 -4.72
N GLY A 115 -16.19 -2.21 -4.86
CA GLY A 115 -15.84 -1.17 -5.83
C GLY A 115 -16.29 -1.47 -7.26
N SER A 116 -17.00 -2.57 -7.50
CA SER A 116 -17.51 -2.95 -8.82
C SER A 116 -18.86 -2.29 -9.16
N GLU A 117 -19.60 -1.87 -8.15
CA GLU A 117 -20.90 -1.22 -8.30
C GLU A 117 -20.76 0.30 -8.33
N LYS A 118 -21.52 0.93 -9.22
CA LYS A 118 -21.63 2.39 -9.27
C LYS A 118 -22.33 2.89 -7.99
N ASN A 119 -21.53 3.25 -7.04
CA ASN A 119 -21.68 4.29 -6.05
C ASN A 119 -23.11 4.58 -5.50
N ASP A 120 -23.64 3.65 -4.75
CA ASP A 120 -24.78 3.87 -3.84
C ASP A 120 -24.56 3.24 -2.45
N GLY A 121 -23.34 2.74 -2.23
CA GLY A 121 -22.90 2.29 -0.92
C GLY A 121 -22.45 3.47 -0.08
N ALA A 122 -23.14 3.77 1.00
CA ALA A 122 -22.73 4.69 2.04
C ALA A 122 -21.33 4.30 2.57
N GLY A 123 -20.29 4.82 1.94
CA GLY A 123 -18.92 4.74 2.42
C GLY A 123 -18.68 5.81 3.48
N LYS A 124 -17.78 5.53 4.42
CA LYS A 124 -17.25 6.56 5.32
C LYS A 124 -16.02 7.18 4.66
N SER A 125 -16.00 8.50 4.56
CA SER A 125 -14.87 9.25 3.98
C SER A 125 -14.22 10.12 5.04
N TYR A 126 -12.88 10.12 5.04
CA TYR A 126 -12.05 10.87 5.98
C TYR A 126 -10.96 11.63 5.23
N GLU A 127 -10.87 12.93 5.48
CA GLU A 127 -9.70 13.72 5.10
C GLU A 127 -8.56 13.44 6.08
N THR A 128 -7.38 13.14 5.57
CA THR A 128 -6.21 12.80 6.40
C THR A 128 -5.26 13.99 6.58
N ILE A 129 -5.40 15.00 5.73
CA ILE A 129 -4.68 16.27 5.82
C ILE A 129 -5.75 17.34 6.05
N PRO A 130 -5.62 18.17 7.10
CA PRO A 130 -6.52 19.31 7.23
C PRO A 130 -6.45 20.13 5.95
N THR A 131 -7.58 20.29 5.28
CA THR A 131 -7.68 21.26 4.19
C THR A 131 -7.24 22.59 4.78
N PRO A 132 -6.21 23.27 4.24
CA PRO A 132 -5.89 24.61 4.69
C PRO A 132 -7.19 25.40 4.58
N GLU A 133 -7.67 25.88 5.72
CA GLU A 133 -8.85 26.71 5.78
C GLU A 133 -8.67 27.78 4.72
N MET A 134 -9.50 27.77 3.69
CA MET A 134 -9.47 28.79 2.67
C MET A 134 -9.72 30.09 3.42
N GLU A 135 -8.63 30.77 3.73
CA GLU A 135 -8.62 32.03 4.42
C GLU A 135 -9.61 32.91 3.68
N LYS A 136 -10.66 33.21 4.40
CA LYS A 136 -11.88 33.90 3.98
C LYS A 136 -11.53 35.00 3.01
N LEU A 137 -11.79 34.82 1.72
CA LEU A 137 -11.66 35.83 0.67
C LEU A 137 -12.65 37.00 0.84
N GLU A 138 -13.03 37.30 2.08
CA GLU A 138 -14.01 38.35 2.40
C GLU A 138 -13.40 39.73 2.68
N ASP A 139 -12.08 39.85 2.68
CA ASP A 139 -11.39 41.13 2.87
C ASP A 139 -10.70 41.68 1.62
N ILE A 140 -11.32 41.52 0.44
CA ILE A 140 -10.92 42.35 -0.71
C ILE A 140 -11.74 43.61 -0.66
N PRO A 141 -11.16 44.79 -0.27
CA PRO A 141 -11.89 46.04 -0.33
C PRO A 141 -12.24 46.34 -1.79
N PRO A 142 -13.46 46.84 -2.07
CA PRO A 142 -13.82 47.20 -3.43
C PRO A 142 -12.86 48.24 -3.95
N SER A 143 -12.18 47.91 -5.04
CA SER A 143 -11.33 48.89 -5.77
C SER A 143 -12.22 50.04 -6.26
N LEU A 144 -11.90 51.25 -5.81
CA LEU A 144 -12.44 52.50 -6.30
C LEU A 144 -12.05 52.71 -7.77
#